data_d6ca9f2772e97f37d37abdc644843bc8
#
_entry.id   d6ca9f2772e97f37d37abdc644843bc8
#
_cell.length_a   1.000
_cell.length_b   1.000
_cell.length_c   1.000
_cell.angle_alpha   90.00
_cell.angle_beta   90.00
_cell.angle_gamma   90.00
#
_symmetry.space_group_name_H-M   'P 1'
#
loop_
_entity.id
_entity.type
_entity.pdbx_description
1 polymer ?
#
loop_
_entity_poly.entity_id
_entity_poly.type
_entity_poly.pdbx_seq_one_letter_code
_entity_poly.pdbx_strand_id
1 'polypeptide(L)'
;MTKSAHIDEIAEREEFRRKHVQEGIFFKNLKTYPVIERRLRGSSGAHFALAGNRTIDAHISELPPGGHNNMHRHMNEAIIYILSGRGYSIIEDEGKEPIKIEWEEGDLLSPPLMAWHQHFNSDPEKPARYLAITNVPLMTALGTFIKQQRGGDTS
;
A
#
# COMPACT_ATOMS: atom_id res chain seq x y z
N MET A 1 -7.35 -19.54 -13.40
CA MET A 1 -7.13 -19.55 -11.96
C MET A 1 -6.82 -18.17 -11.32
N THR A 2 -6.97 -17.06 -12.01
CA THR A 2 -6.59 -15.73 -11.52
C THR A 2 -7.72 -14.88 -10.94
N LYS A 3 -8.97 -15.27 -11.07
CA LYS A 3 -10.11 -14.51 -10.53
C LYS A 3 -10.32 -14.66 -9.01
N SER A 4 -9.95 -15.78 -8.42
CA SER A 4 -10.18 -16.07 -7.01
C SER A 4 -9.28 -15.21 -6.10
N ALA A 5 -7.97 -15.21 -6.32
CA ALA A 5 -7.03 -14.48 -5.46
C ALA A 5 -7.24 -12.96 -5.47
N HIS A 6 -7.69 -12.40 -6.59
CA HIS A 6 -7.98 -10.98 -6.70
C HIS A 6 -9.25 -10.56 -5.92
N ILE A 7 -10.28 -11.39 -5.98
CA ILE A 7 -11.53 -11.18 -5.22
C ILE A 7 -11.25 -11.28 -3.73
N ASP A 8 -10.43 -12.24 -3.32
CA ASP A 8 -10.08 -12.48 -1.91
C ASP A 8 -9.29 -11.30 -1.31
N GLU A 9 -8.36 -10.69 -2.05
CA GLU A 9 -7.61 -9.51 -1.55
C GLU A 9 -8.50 -8.26 -1.43
N ILE A 10 -9.40 -8.02 -2.36
CA ILE A 10 -10.35 -6.90 -2.26
C ILE A 10 -11.26 -7.11 -1.05
N ALA A 11 -11.79 -8.31 -0.88
CA ALA A 11 -12.65 -8.64 0.25
C ALA A 11 -11.91 -8.51 1.59
N GLU A 12 -10.66 -9.00 1.68
CA GLU A 12 -9.82 -8.82 2.88
C GLU A 12 -9.57 -7.34 3.17
N ARG A 13 -9.27 -6.54 2.15
CA ARG A 13 -9.05 -5.10 2.31
C ARG A 13 -10.29 -4.38 2.81
N GLU A 14 -11.45 -4.68 2.25
CA GLU A 14 -12.73 -4.09 2.68
C GLU A 14 -13.08 -4.50 4.11
N GLU A 15 -12.90 -5.76 4.44
CA GLU A 15 -13.11 -6.27 5.80
C GLU A 15 -12.13 -5.65 6.80
N PHE A 16 -10.84 -5.54 6.43
CA PHE A 16 -9.83 -4.89 7.24
C PHE A 16 -10.20 -3.41 7.49
N ARG A 17 -10.59 -2.68 6.45
CA ARG A 17 -11.05 -1.28 6.61
C ARG A 17 -12.27 -1.19 7.50
N ARG A 18 -13.27 -2.02 7.29
CA ARG A 18 -14.49 -2.01 8.09
C ARG A 18 -14.24 -2.26 9.58
N LYS A 19 -13.27 -3.12 9.90
CA LYS A 19 -12.95 -3.50 11.30
C LYS A 19 -11.94 -2.56 11.97
N HIS A 20 -11.01 -1.99 11.20
CA HIS A 20 -9.80 -1.40 11.75
C HIS A 20 -9.52 0.02 11.27
N VAL A 21 -10.42 0.64 10.47
CA VAL A 21 -10.22 2.03 10.08
C VAL A 21 -10.27 2.93 11.33
N GLN A 22 -9.28 3.81 11.44
CA GLN A 22 -9.24 4.84 12.47
C GLN A 22 -9.80 6.13 11.91
N GLU A 23 -10.86 6.64 12.51
CA GLU A 23 -11.46 7.91 12.10
C GLU A 23 -11.03 9.04 13.02
N GLY A 24 -10.61 10.17 12.44
CA GLY A 24 -10.17 11.33 13.23
C GLY A 24 -9.53 12.44 12.40
N ILE A 25 -9.24 13.55 13.07
CA ILE A 25 -8.57 14.73 12.48
C ILE A 25 -7.06 14.75 12.75
N PHE A 26 -6.59 13.91 13.66
CA PHE A 26 -5.21 13.91 14.10
C PHE A 26 -4.76 12.51 14.53
N PHE A 27 -3.62 12.08 14.03
CA PHE A 27 -2.98 10.80 14.39
C PHE A 27 -1.52 11.07 14.74
N LYS A 28 -1.15 10.76 15.97
CA LYS A 28 0.16 11.11 16.53
C LYS A 28 1.22 10.07 16.12
N ASN A 29 2.38 10.56 15.69
CA ASN A 29 3.60 9.77 15.50
C ASN A 29 3.42 8.52 14.62
N LEU A 30 3.24 8.72 13.33
CA LEU A 30 3.01 7.64 12.37
C LEU A 30 4.21 6.66 12.24
N LYS A 31 5.42 7.08 12.64
CA LYS A 31 6.60 6.19 12.66
C LYS A 31 6.44 5.04 13.65
N THR A 32 5.72 5.24 14.75
CA THR A 32 5.52 4.24 15.80
C THR A 32 4.06 3.83 15.97
N TYR A 33 3.17 4.29 15.07
CA TYR A 33 1.75 3.98 15.15
C TYR A 33 1.52 2.46 15.08
N PRO A 34 0.62 1.89 15.90
CA PRO A 34 0.32 0.46 15.87
C PRO A 34 -0.19 0.01 14.50
N VAL A 35 0.32 -1.11 14.00
CA VAL A 35 -0.09 -1.72 12.73
C VAL A 35 -0.59 -3.14 12.95
N ILE A 36 -1.45 -3.61 12.06
CA ILE A 36 -2.07 -4.93 12.10
C ILE A 36 -1.62 -5.70 10.86
N GLU A 37 -1.25 -6.97 11.05
CA GLU A 37 -0.84 -7.86 9.97
C GLU A 37 -1.94 -8.04 8.92
N ARG A 38 -1.55 -7.99 7.66
CA ARG A 38 -2.38 -8.27 6.49
C ARG A 38 -1.72 -9.36 5.65
N ARG A 39 -2.09 -10.60 5.91
CA ARG A 39 -1.43 -11.79 5.34
C ARG A 39 -1.42 -11.81 3.83
N LEU A 40 -2.56 -11.56 3.18
CA LEU A 40 -2.67 -11.60 1.72
C LEU A 40 -1.92 -10.46 1.02
N ARG A 41 -1.44 -9.46 1.75
CA ARG A 41 -0.67 -8.34 1.21
C ARG A 41 0.84 -8.45 1.44
N GLY A 42 1.29 -9.32 2.33
CA GLY A 42 2.69 -9.44 2.72
C GLY A 42 3.21 -8.25 3.55
N SER A 43 2.32 -7.50 4.22
CA SER A 43 2.70 -6.31 5.00
C SER A 43 1.74 -6.11 6.17
N SER A 44 2.15 -5.33 7.17
CA SER A 44 1.25 -4.81 8.20
C SER A 44 0.74 -3.42 7.84
N GLY A 45 -0.35 -2.95 8.44
CA GLY A 45 -0.87 -1.63 8.13
C GLY A 45 -1.83 -1.04 9.17
N ALA A 46 -2.05 0.26 9.02
CA ALA A 46 -3.11 1.01 9.71
C ALA A 46 -3.79 1.93 8.69
N HIS A 47 -5.11 2.00 8.69
CA HIS A 47 -5.91 2.80 7.78
C HIS A 47 -6.58 3.94 8.52
N PHE A 48 -6.55 5.13 7.92
CA PHE A 48 -7.09 6.37 8.48
C PHE A 48 -8.17 6.95 7.58
N ALA A 49 -9.36 7.16 8.15
CA ALA A 49 -10.38 8.01 7.56
C ALA A 49 -10.21 9.41 8.15
N LEU A 50 -9.71 10.33 7.34
CA LEU A 50 -9.45 11.70 7.77
C LEU A 50 -10.77 12.48 7.82
N ALA A 51 -11.16 12.90 9.01
CA ALA A 51 -12.42 13.61 9.22
C ALA A 51 -12.55 14.84 8.30
N GLY A 52 -13.69 14.96 7.62
CA GLY A 52 -13.94 16.00 6.64
C GLY A 52 -13.45 15.70 5.22
N ASN A 53 -12.59 14.71 5.02
CA ASN A 53 -12.17 14.26 3.70
C ASN A 53 -13.08 13.13 3.22
N ARG A 54 -13.60 13.26 1.99
CA ARG A 54 -14.47 12.25 1.36
C ARG A 54 -13.82 11.59 0.15
N THR A 55 -12.80 12.21 -0.42
CA THR A 55 -12.18 11.81 -1.68
C THR A 55 -10.81 11.19 -1.49
N ILE A 56 -10.16 11.45 -0.36
CA ILE A 56 -8.84 10.92 -0.04
C ILE A 56 -8.85 10.20 1.31
N ASP A 57 -7.98 9.21 1.44
CA ASP A 57 -7.66 8.53 2.69
C ASP A 57 -6.14 8.39 2.85
N ALA A 58 -5.72 7.88 3.99
CA ALA A 58 -4.32 7.57 4.24
C ALA A 58 -4.17 6.20 4.90
N HIS A 59 -3.04 5.54 4.65
CA HIS A 59 -2.70 4.34 5.39
C HIS A 59 -1.19 4.19 5.55
N ILE A 60 -0.80 3.59 6.65
CA ILE A 60 0.56 3.10 6.86
C ILE A 60 0.66 1.69 6.26
N SER A 61 1.76 1.42 5.58
CA SER A 61 2.21 0.07 5.29
C SER A 61 3.58 -0.14 5.91
N GLU A 62 3.75 -1.27 6.57
CA GLU A 62 5.01 -1.71 7.16
C GLU A 62 5.46 -2.99 6.52
N LEU A 63 6.67 -2.96 5.96
CA LEU A 63 7.34 -4.12 5.36
C LEU A 63 8.22 -4.77 6.41
N PRO A 64 8.13 -6.09 6.60
CA PRO A 64 8.99 -6.78 7.56
C PRO A 64 10.46 -6.69 7.17
N PRO A 65 11.41 -6.95 8.10
CA PRO A 65 12.84 -6.98 7.80
C PRO A 65 13.15 -7.90 6.61
N GLY A 66 13.88 -7.39 5.61
CA GLY A 66 14.21 -8.12 4.38
C GLY A 66 13.01 -8.54 3.52
N GLY A 67 11.81 -8.11 3.88
CA GLY A 67 10.57 -8.52 3.22
C GLY A 67 10.05 -7.52 2.20
N HIS A 68 8.89 -7.84 1.65
CA HIS A 68 8.24 -7.04 0.61
C HIS A 68 6.72 -7.22 0.65
N ASN A 69 5.98 -6.29 0.05
CA ASN A 69 4.57 -6.52 -0.25
C ASN A 69 4.41 -7.29 -1.59
N ASN A 70 3.19 -7.67 -1.94
CA ASN A 70 2.93 -8.33 -3.20
C ASN A 70 2.92 -7.33 -4.37
N MET A 71 3.38 -7.78 -5.55
CA MET A 71 3.32 -7.02 -6.79
C MET A 71 1.86 -6.75 -7.15
N HIS A 72 1.51 -5.48 -7.33
CA HIS A 72 0.13 -5.06 -7.62
C HIS A 72 0.09 -3.81 -8.49
N ARG A 73 -1.11 -3.53 -9.02
CA ARG A 73 -1.42 -2.28 -9.73
C ARG A 73 -2.84 -1.82 -9.40
N HIS A 74 -3.11 -0.54 -9.56
CA HIS A 74 -4.42 0.03 -9.25
C HIS A 74 -4.71 1.31 -10.05
N MET A 75 -6.01 1.62 -10.20
CA MET A 75 -6.49 2.83 -10.87
C MET A 75 -6.46 4.07 -9.98
N ASN A 76 -6.38 3.90 -8.68
CA ASN A 76 -6.28 5.06 -7.79
C ASN A 76 -4.88 5.67 -7.81
N GLU A 77 -4.81 6.97 -7.65
CA GLU A 77 -3.58 7.69 -7.40
C GLU A 77 -3.07 7.42 -5.98
N ALA A 78 -1.76 7.39 -5.82
CA ALA A 78 -1.11 7.22 -4.53
C ALA A 78 0.15 8.08 -4.43
N ILE A 79 0.26 8.85 -3.36
CA ILE A 79 1.48 9.51 -2.94
C ILE A 79 2.04 8.72 -1.78
N ILE A 80 3.29 8.28 -1.86
CA ILE A 80 3.97 7.46 -0.86
C ILE A 80 5.12 8.27 -0.27
N TYR A 81 5.08 8.48 1.05
CA TYR A 81 6.14 9.13 1.81
C TYR A 81 6.80 8.11 2.74
N ILE A 82 8.11 7.97 2.68
CA ILE A 82 8.86 7.01 3.49
C ILE A 82 9.01 7.56 4.91
N LEU A 83 8.33 6.93 5.86
CA LEU A 83 8.33 7.30 7.27
C LEU A 83 9.59 6.84 8.01
N SER A 84 10.09 5.64 7.68
CA SER A 84 11.29 5.06 8.28
C SER A 84 11.84 3.90 7.47
N GLY A 85 13.14 3.64 7.61
CA GLY A 85 13.82 2.55 6.94
C GLY A 85 14.31 2.91 5.54
N ARG A 86 14.72 1.88 4.79
CA ARG A 86 15.27 2.00 3.44
C ARG A 86 14.89 0.79 2.61
N GLY A 87 14.80 0.97 1.32
CA GLY A 87 14.44 -0.11 0.42
C GLY A 87 14.47 0.30 -1.03
N TYR A 88 13.70 -0.41 -1.84
CA TYR A 88 13.52 -0.07 -3.24
C TYR A 88 12.14 -0.50 -3.73
N SER A 89 11.74 0.09 -4.83
CA SER A 89 10.53 -0.28 -5.55
C SER A 89 10.85 -0.71 -6.96
N ILE A 90 10.22 -1.75 -7.44
CA ILE A 90 10.20 -2.14 -8.85
C ILE A 90 8.91 -1.62 -9.45
N ILE A 91 9.01 -0.92 -10.57
CA ILE A 91 7.87 -0.40 -11.33
C ILE A 91 7.94 -0.92 -12.75
N GLU A 92 6.88 -1.60 -13.20
CA GLU A 92 6.72 -2.13 -14.56
C GLU A 92 5.54 -1.40 -15.22
N ASP A 93 5.84 -0.44 -16.07
CA ASP A 93 4.84 0.28 -16.85
C ASP A 93 4.73 -0.35 -18.24
N GLU A 94 3.53 -0.39 -18.80
CA GLU A 94 3.27 -1.05 -20.07
C GLU A 94 4.07 -0.39 -21.21
N GLY A 95 4.79 -1.21 -21.97
CA GLY A 95 5.63 -0.76 -23.09
C GLY A 95 6.93 -0.08 -22.68
N LYS A 96 7.32 -0.12 -21.41
CA LYS A 96 8.58 0.43 -20.90
C LYS A 96 9.40 -0.64 -20.20
N GLU A 97 10.72 -0.45 -20.15
CA GLU A 97 11.58 -1.28 -19.33
C GLU A 97 11.28 -1.08 -17.85
N PRO A 98 11.29 -2.15 -17.02
CA PRO A 98 11.14 -2.03 -15.59
C PRO A 98 12.19 -1.13 -14.97
N ILE A 99 11.80 -0.30 -14.03
CA ILE A 99 12.72 0.57 -13.29
C ILE A 99 12.79 0.17 -11.82
N LYS A 100 14.00 0.28 -11.26
CA LYS A 100 14.26 0.16 -9.83
C LYS A 100 14.49 1.54 -9.23
N ILE A 101 13.70 1.90 -8.22
CA ILE A 101 13.83 3.16 -7.47
C ILE A 101 14.25 2.82 -6.06
N GLU A 102 15.45 3.22 -5.65
CA GLU A 102 15.90 3.12 -4.26
C GLU A 102 15.35 4.30 -3.45
N TRP A 103 14.98 4.05 -2.21
CA TRP A 103 14.42 5.06 -1.32
C TRP A 103 14.86 4.86 0.14
N GLU A 104 14.83 5.94 0.89
CA GLU A 104 15.09 5.96 2.32
C GLU A 104 14.13 6.93 3.04
N GLU A 105 14.22 6.99 4.37
CA GLU A 105 13.41 7.90 5.20
C GLU A 105 13.46 9.34 4.67
N GLY A 106 12.28 9.94 4.47
CA GLY A 106 12.11 11.30 3.96
C GLY A 106 11.81 11.39 2.46
N ASP A 107 11.98 10.31 1.71
CA ASP A 107 11.71 10.28 0.28
C ASP A 107 10.21 10.22 -0.05
N LEU A 108 9.89 10.74 -1.23
CA LEU A 108 8.55 10.75 -1.81
C LEU A 108 8.55 10.02 -3.14
N LEU A 109 7.61 9.10 -3.34
CA LEU A 109 7.41 8.44 -4.64
C LEU A 109 5.92 8.30 -4.95
N SER A 110 5.60 8.15 -6.24
CA SER A 110 4.24 7.91 -6.72
C SER A 110 4.29 6.92 -7.88
N PRO A 111 3.79 5.69 -7.71
CA PRO A 111 3.67 4.75 -8.82
C PRO A 111 2.70 5.30 -9.88
N PRO A 112 3.03 5.21 -11.19
CA PRO A 112 2.10 5.60 -12.24
C PRO A 112 0.80 4.79 -12.19
N LEU A 113 -0.30 5.37 -12.65
CA LEU A 113 -1.60 4.69 -12.71
C LEU A 113 -1.47 3.38 -13.52
N MET A 114 -1.99 2.31 -12.96
CA MET A 114 -1.98 0.96 -13.55
C MET A 114 -0.60 0.37 -13.85
N ALA A 115 0.50 1.03 -13.50
CA ALA A 115 1.82 0.40 -13.51
C ALA A 115 1.90 -0.67 -12.40
N TRP A 116 2.42 -1.85 -12.73
CA TRP A 116 2.73 -2.86 -11.74
C TRP A 116 3.86 -2.37 -10.84
N HIS A 117 3.68 -2.50 -9.53
CA HIS A 117 4.70 -2.07 -8.58
C HIS A 117 4.76 -2.96 -7.36
N GLN A 118 5.95 -3.03 -6.77
CA GLN A 118 6.25 -3.80 -5.57
C GLN A 118 7.30 -3.05 -4.75
N HIS A 119 7.16 -3.06 -3.44
CA HIS A 119 8.06 -2.38 -2.52
C HIS A 119 8.82 -3.40 -1.66
N PHE A 120 10.12 -3.22 -1.54
CA PHE A 120 11.06 -4.11 -0.84
C PHE A 120 11.77 -3.36 0.28
N ASN A 121 11.85 -3.97 1.43
CA ASN A 121 12.67 -3.49 2.54
C ASN A 121 14.09 -4.08 2.42
N SER A 122 15.09 -3.23 2.29
CA SER A 122 16.51 -3.65 2.16
C SER A 122 17.20 -3.88 3.50
N ASP A 123 16.56 -3.54 4.62
CA ASP A 123 17.13 -3.76 5.95
C ASP A 123 16.77 -5.16 6.44
N PRO A 124 17.77 -6.03 6.74
CA PRO A 124 17.51 -7.40 7.19
C PRO A 124 17.07 -7.49 8.65
N GLU A 125 17.18 -6.41 9.43
CA GLU A 125 16.94 -6.42 10.87
C GLU A 125 15.76 -5.54 11.30
N LYS A 126 15.46 -4.48 10.54
CA LYS A 126 14.46 -3.48 10.90
C LYS A 126 13.34 -3.41 9.87
N PRO A 127 12.09 -3.18 10.29
CA PRO A 127 11.00 -2.92 9.37
C PRO A 127 11.20 -1.59 8.64
N ALA A 128 10.66 -1.48 7.44
CA ALA A 128 10.52 -0.23 6.72
C ALA A 128 9.05 0.19 6.68
N ARG A 129 8.77 1.47 6.80
CA ARG A 129 7.42 1.99 6.93
C ARG A 129 7.19 3.16 5.99
N TYR A 130 6.06 3.15 5.29
CA TYR A 130 5.63 4.29 4.47
C TYR A 130 4.18 4.68 4.73
N LEU A 131 3.89 5.96 4.50
CA LEU A 131 2.54 6.52 4.46
C LEU A 131 2.11 6.60 3.00
N ALA A 132 0.97 6.01 2.67
CA ALA A 132 0.31 6.22 1.40
C ALA A 132 -0.92 7.11 1.59
N ILE A 133 -1.03 8.16 0.79
CA ILE A 133 -2.22 9.01 0.66
C ILE A 133 -2.83 8.68 -0.69
N THR A 134 -4.12 8.36 -0.71
CA THR A 134 -4.77 7.84 -1.91
C THR A 134 -6.14 8.47 -2.17
N ASN A 135 -6.57 8.48 -3.42
CA ASN A 135 -7.94 8.87 -3.79
C ASN A 135 -8.88 7.65 -3.94
N VAL A 136 -8.56 6.53 -3.29
CA VAL A 136 -9.42 5.33 -3.30
C VAL A 136 -10.87 5.61 -2.93
N PRO A 137 -11.20 6.47 -1.94
CA PRO A 137 -12.59 6.80 -1.64
C PRO A 137 -13.33 7.40 -2.83
N LEU A 138 -12.68 8.32 -3.58
CA LEU A 138 -13.25 8.90 -4.79
C LEU A 138 -13.48 7.84 -5.87
N MET A 139 -12.46 7.03 -6.17
CA MET A 139 -12.56 5.98 -7.19
C MET A 139 -13.62 4.94 -6.86
N THR A 140 -13.77 4.61 -5.59
CA THR A 140 -14.81 3.70 -5.09
C THR A 140 -16.20 4.31 -5.27
N ALA A 141 -16.38 5.60 -4.90
CA ALA A 141 -17.65 6.30 -5.05
C ALA A 141 -18.08 6.41 -6.52
N LEU A 142 -17.14 6.55 -7.45
CA LEU A 142 -17.39 6.59 -8.89
C LEU A 142 -17.58 5.20 -9.52
N GLY A 143 -17.37 4.11 -8.77
CA GLY A 143 -17.45 2.74 -9.31
C GLY A 143 -16.28 2.37 -10.23
N THR A 144 -15.17 3.12 -10.18
CA THR A 144 -14.00 2.95 -11.08
C THR A 144 -12.77 2.39 -10.37
N PHE A 145 -12.91 1.99 -9.11
CA PHE A 145 -11.80 1.40 -8.37
C PHE A 145 -11.45 0.01 -8.92
N ILE A 146 -10.25 -0.12 -9.47
CA ILE A 146 -9.67 -1.36 -9.97
C ILE A 146 -8.34 -1.58 -9.28
N LYS A 147 -8.13 -2.79 -8.77
CA LYS A 147 -6.87 -3.25 -8.22
C LYS A 147 -6.62 -4.68 -8.68
N GLN A 148 -5.37 -4.97 -9.05
CA GLN A 148 -4.93 -6.30 -9.46
C GLN A 148 -3.63 -6.67 -8.73
N GLN A 149 -3.43 -7.95 -8.47
CA GLN A 149 -2.25 -8.49 -7.80
C GLN A 149 -1.69 -9.66 -8.61
N ARG A 150 -0.35 -9.79 -8.65
CA ARG A 150 0.38 -10.95 -9.17
C ARG A 150 0.98 -11.73 -8.00
N GLY A 151 0.85 -13.06 -8.03
CA GLY A 151 1.58 -13.96 -7.14
C GLY A 151 1.33 -13.67 -5.66
N GLY A 152 0.17 -14.07 -5.15
CA GLY A 152 0.04 -14.38 -3.73
C GLY A 152 0.23 -15.87 -3.59
N ASP A 153 1.23 -16.32 -2.84
CA ASP A 153 1.30 -17.71 -2.44
C ASP A 153 0.05 -18.06 -1.64
N THR A 154 -0.80 -18.85 -2.24
CA THR A 154 -1.91 -19.51 -1.56
C THR A 154 -1.39 -20.82 -0.98
N SER A 155 -0.47 -20.76 -0.04
CA SER A 155 -0.09 -21.91 0.78
C SER A 155 -0.59 -21.76 2.19
#